data_f9bdcb5bf582c0ca6c71f0d868ba4410
#
_entry.id   f9bdcb5bf582c0ca6c71f0d868ba4410
#
_cell.length_a   1.000
_cell.length_b   1.000
_cell.length_c   1.000
_cell.angle_alpha   90.00
_cell.angle_beta   90.00
_cell.angle_gamma   90.00
#
_symmetry.space_group_name_H-M   'P 1'
#
loop_
_entity.id
_entity.type
_entity.pdbx_description
1 polymer ?
#
loop_
_entity_poly.entity_id
_entity_poly.type
_entity_poly.pdbx_seq_one_letter_code
_entity_poly.pdbx_strand_id
1 'polypeptide(L)'
;MELSPAERQLLLAHRLAVFDGCVVYDAQPPVSAEHVQRLAEGLAGPIPEDLLRLWRTCFGGRLGYDLEVDYDGHRHPFSFSELFYPDSDGYHDLWGWIEHERELAAEAATEEGRDWNGKLAYLPFGGFEYLERLYVCVEPGPEHGAVIAWSHGLPPAWAGRLHQDSVTRLADDVGGLFRLLSFEQDPFDAENACGVADELLEALDALEAAGEPGKALKGRLEVLLRQRILDWRPALADGSLAAEPRLRQLALAEAAQDGDIDLLQRLRDAGCDFAETLRGRGGVLEACLARGRLEAARWLLDQGVAVHQDSLQIGAAHLDALLAERLLRL
;
A
#
# COMPACT_ATOMS: atom_id res chain seq x y z
N MET A 1 -1.92 -14.16 -15.32
CA MET A 1 -1.39 -15.53 -15.34
C MET A 1 -2.53 -16.53 -15.22
N GLU A 2 -2.67 -17.47 -16.17
CA GLU A 2 -3.64 -18.55 -16.02
C GLU A 2 -3.04 -19.70 -15.21
N LEU A 3 -3.81 -20.18 -14.23
CA LEU A 3 -3.48 -21.33 -13.38
C LEU A 3 -4.41 -22.49 -13.70
N SER A 4 -3.87 -23.68 -13.91
CA SER A 4 -4.63 -24.91 -13.98
C SER A 4 -5.27 -25.26 -12.63
N PRO A 5 -6.31 -26.11 -12.59
CA PRO A 5 -6.88 -26.57 -11.33
C PRO A 5 -5.88 -27.23 -10.38
N ALA A 6 -4.92 -28.00 -10.93
CA ALA A 6 -3.88 -28.65 -10.15
C ALA A 6 -2.91 -27.63 -9.51
N GLU A 7 -2.53 -26.59 -10.26
CA GLU A 7 -1.67 -25.52 -9.73
C GLU A 7 -2.38 -24.71 -8.63
N ARG A 8 -3.66 -24.41 -8.81
CA ARG A 8 -4.45 -23.76 -7.75
C ARG A 8 -4.52 -24.60 -6.49
N GLN A 9 -4.73 -25.89 -6.63
CA GLN A 9 -4.73 -26.83 -5.50
C GLN A 9 -3.36 -26.89 -4.83
N LEU A 10 -2.27 -26.90 -5.61
CA LEU A 10 -0.92 -26.87 -5.07
C LEU A 10 -0.64 -25.58 -4.30
N LEU A 11 -1.04 -24.43 -4.84
CA LEU A 11 -0.90 -23.15 -4.14
C LEU A 11 -1.66 -23.16 -2.81
N LEU A 12 -2.92 -23.56 -2.79
CA LEU A 12 -3.72 -23.63 -1.57
C LEU A 12 -3.15 -24.61 -0.54
N ALA A 13 -2.57 -25.73 -0.98
CA ALA A 13 -1.89 -26.67 -0.10
C ALA A 13 -0.65 -26.06 0.59
N HIS A 14 -0.04 -25.04 -0.03
CA HIS A 14 1.06 -24.24 0.52
C HIS A 14 0.59 -22.89 1.05
N ARG A 15 -0.71 -22.72 1.29
CA ARG A 15 -1.30 -21.47 1.78
C ARG A 15 -0.95 -20.26 0.91
N LEU A 16 -0.97 -20.46 -0.39
CA LEU A 16 -0.77 -19.43 -1.40
C LEU A 16 -2.00 -19.31 -2.30
N ALA A 17 -2.28 -18.12 -2.80
CA ALA A 17 -3.30 -17.86 -3.80
C ALA A 17 -2.83 -16.74 -4.75
N VAL A 18 -3.47 -16.64 -5.91
CA VAL A 18 -3.22 -15.54 -6.86
C VAL A 18 -4.55 -14.87 -7.19
N PHE A 19 -4.60 -13.57 -6.98
CA PHE A 19 -5.75 -12.75 -7.31
C PHE A 19 -5.30 -11.46 -8.01
N ASP A 20 -5.87 -11.20 -9.18
CA ASP A 20 -5.60 -10.01 -10.03
C ASP A 20 -4.10 -9.67 -10.19
N GLY A 21 -3.28 -10.71 -10.35
CA GLY A 21 -1.83 -10.57 -10.56
C GLY A 21 -1.03 -10.31 -9.30
N CYS A 22 -1.61 -10.44 -8.12
CA CYS A 22 -0.92 -10.43 -6.84
C CYS A 22 -0.94 -11.82 -6.20
N VAL A 23 0.12 -12.13 -5.47
CA VAL A 23 0.22 -13.34 -4.66
C VAL A 23 -0.22 -13.00 -3.24
N VAL A 24 -1.14 -13.81 -2.71
CA VAL A 24 -1.56 -13.80 -1.30
C VAL A 24 -0.87 -14.98 -0.63
N TYR A 25 -0.16 -14.74 0.46
CA TYR A 25 0.42 -15.79 1.29
C TYR A 25 -0.40 -15.97 2.58
N ASP A 26 -0.15 -17.01 3.33
CA ASP A 26 -1.04 -17.43 4.43
C ASP A 26 -2.51 -17.54 4.00
N ALA A 27 -2.73 -17.76 2.71
CA ALA A 27 -4.05 -17.80 2.10
C ALA A 27 -4.96 -18.82 2.78
N GLN A 28 -6.14 -18.36 3.17
CA GLN A 28 -7.15 -19.19 3.81
C GLN A 28 -8.00 -19.91 2.75
N PRO A 29 -8.66 -21.03 3.10
CA PRO A 29 -9.57 -21.70 2.19
C PRO A 29 -10.64 -20.75 1.62
N PRO A 30 -11.19 -21.02 0.43
CA PRO A 30 -12.29 -20.25 -0.14
C PRO A 30 -13.49 -20.11 0.81
N VAL A 31 -14.19 -18.98 0.74
CA VAL A 31 -15.36 -18.68 1.56
C VAL A 31 -16.45 -19.75 1.41
N SER A 32 -17.05 -20.18 2.52
CA SER A 32 -18.21 -21.08 2.51
C SER A 32 -19.51 -20.33 2.25
N ALA A 33 -20.52 -21.03 1.74
CA ALA A 33 -21.86 -20.47 1.57
C ALA A 33 -22.46 -19.98 2.90
N GLU A 34 -22.16 -20.66 4.01
CA GLU A 34 -22.59 -20.29 5.35
C GLU A 34 -21.99 -18.95 5.79
N HIS A 35 -20.69 -18.74 5.56
CA HIS A 35 -20.05 -17.46 5.83
C HIS A 35 -20.64 -16.32 5.00
N VAL A 36 -20.89 -16.55 3.71
CA VAL A 36 -21.51 -15.54 2.84
C VAL A 36 -22.91 -15.18 3.34
N GLN A 37 -23.71 -16.15 3.73
CA GLN A 37 -25.05 -15.92 4.26
C GLN A 37 -25.00 -15.12 5.57
N ARG A 38 -24.14 -15.52 6.51
CA ARG A 38 -23.96 -14.82 7.80
C ARG A 38 -23.53 -13.36 7.60
N LEU A 39 -22.58 -13.11 6.69
CA LEU A 39 -22.15 -11.76 6.35
C LEU A 39 -23.30 -10.92 5.81
N ALA A 40 -24.05 -11.45 4.84
CA ALA A 40 -25.15 -10.75 4.19
C ALA A 40 -26.26 -10.28 5.17
N GLU A 41 -26.47 -11.00 6.28
CA GLU A 41 -27.47 -10.63 7.29
C GLU A 41 -27.16 -9.28 7.98
N GLY A 42 -25.87 -8.93 8.11
CA GLY A 42 -25.39 -7.70 8.77
C GLY A 42 -25.15 -6.50 7.85
N LEU A 43 -25.37 -6.64 6.54
CA LEU A 43 -24.99 -5.63 5.55
C LEU A 43 -26.21 -4.90 4.99
N ALA A 44 -26.01 -3.62 4.61
CA ALA A 44 -27.06 -2.79 4.01
C ALA A 44 -27.45 -3.19 2.59
N GLY A 45 -26.58 -3.96 1.91
CA GLY A 45 -26.81 -4.46 0.56
C GLY A 45 -26.04 -5.74 0.26
N PRO A 46 -26.04 -6.20 -0.99
CA PRO A 46 -25.33 -7.41 -1.38
C PRO A 46 -23.82 -7.23 -1.30
N ILE A 47 -23.11 -8.32 -1.04
CA ILE A 47 -21.64 -8.33 -1.11
C ILE A 47 -21.26 -8.15 -2.59
N PRO A 48 -20.35 -7.19 -2.92
CA PRO A 48 -19.90 -6.96 -4.28
C PRO A 48 -19.25 -8.21 -4.90
N GLU A 49 -19.52 -8.44 -6.19
CA GLU A 49 -19.08 -9.66 -6.87
C GLU A 49 -17.53 -9.77 -6.91
N ASP A 50 -16.81 -8.65 -7.03
CA ASP A 50 -15.34 -8.67 -7.02
C ASP A 50 -14.77 -9.08 -5.66
N LEU A 51 -15.39 -8.68 -4.55
CA LEU A 51 -15.01 -9.18 -3.24
C LEU A 51 -15.33 -10.67 -3.09
N LEU A 52 -16.48 -11.11 -3.58
CA LEU A 52 -16.84 -12.54 -3.61
C LEU A 52 -15.86 -13.33 -4.50
N ARG A 53 -15.38 -12.77 -5.61
CA ARG A 53 -14.36 -13.38 -6.48
C ARG A 53 -13.04 -13.56 -5.73
N LEU A 54 -12.60 -12.56 -4.96
CA LEU A 54 -11.44 -12.69 -4.07
C LEU A 54 -11.67 -13.80 -3.04
N TRP A 55 -12.78 -13.76 -2.33
CA TRP A 55 -13.09 -14.72 -1.27
C TRP A 55 -13.33 -16.15 -1.76
N ARG A 56 -13.77 -16.34 -3.02
CA ARG A 56 -13.80 -17.66 -3.67
C ARG A 56 -12.42 -18.13 -4.09
N THR A 57 -11.44 -17.23 -4.17
CA THR A 57 -10.03 -17.59 -4.42
C THR A 57 -9.33 -17.91 -3.11
N CYS A 58 -9.43 -17.03 -2.12
CA CYS A 58 -8.98 -17.21 -0.74
C CYS A 58 -9.81 -16.30 0.18
N PHE A 59 -10.26 -16.85 1.30
CA PHE A 59 -11.05 -16.08 2.28
C PHE A 59 -10.16 -15.49 3.36
N GLY A 60 -9.22 -14.64 2.98
CA GLY A 60 -8.22 -14.04 3.84
C GLY A 60 -6.80 -14.49 3.53
N GLY A 61 -5.85 -13.90 4.22
CA GLY A 61 -4.43 -14.14 4.04
C GLY A 61 -3.62 -12.88 4.25
N ARG A 62 -2.37 -12.90 3.81
CA ARG A 62 -1.43 -11.78 3.96
C ARG A 62 -0.91 -11.30 2.61
N LEU A 63 -0.47 -10.05 2.60
CA LEU A 63 0.05 -9.36 1.43
C LEU A 63 1.39 -8.72 1.77
N GLY A 64 2.34 -8.80 0.86
CA GLY A 64 3.67 -8.19 1.00
C GLY A 64 3.94 -7.17 -0.10
N TYR A 65 3.04 -6.19 -0.25
CA TYR A 65 3.15 -5.15 -1.28
C TYR A 65 3.08 -3.76 -0.65
N ASP A 66 3.67 -2.79 -1.35
CA ASP A 66 3.49 -1.38 -1.04
C ASP A 66 2.17 -0.86 -1.62
N LEU A 67 1.47 -0.04 -0.82
CA LEU A 67 0.29 0.70 -1.20
C LEU A 67 0.46 2.17 -0.81
N GLU A 68 0.08 3.07 -1.70
CA GLU A 68 -0.05 4.49 -1.42
C GLU A 68 -1.51 4.93 -1.44
N VAL A 69 -1.84 5.81 -0.53
CA VAL A 69 -3.16 6.42 -0.43
C VAL A 69 -3.01 7.94 -0.42
N ASP A 70 -3.87 8.63 -1.13
CA ASP A 70 -3.93 10.09 -1.17
C ASP A 70 -5.04 10.57 -0.22
N TYR A 71 -4.64 11.34 0.80
CA TYR A 71 -5.54 12.07 1.68
C TYR A 71 -5.33 13.56 1.43
N ASP A 72 -6.33 14.24 0.87
CA ASP A 72 -6.32 15.70 0.61
C ASP A 72 -5.11 16.19 -0.23
N GLY A 73 -4.70 15.42 -1.23
CA GLY A 73 -3.57 15.74 -2.09
C GLY A 73 -2.21 15.39 -1.49
N HIS A 74 -2.19 14.76 -0.33
CA HIS A 74 -0.98 14.24 0.31
C HIS A 74 -0.94 12.72 0.23
N ARG A 75 0.15 12.20 -0.34
CA ARG A 75 0.36 10.76 -0.47
C ARG A 75 1.05 10.20 0.75
N HIS A 76 0.48 9.11 1.25
CA HIS A 76 0.98 8.39 2.41
C HIS A 76 1.15 6.91 2.10
N PRO A 77 2.22 6.27 2.59
CA PRO A 77 2.27 4.82 2.63
C PRO A 77 1.10 4.31 3.48
N PHE A 78 0.48 3.24 3.03
CA PHE A 78 -0.66 2.62 3.69
C PHE A 78 -0.36 1.15 3.95
N SER A 79 -0.49 0.74 5.20
CA SER A 79 -0.21 -0.63 5.62
C SER A 79 -1.39 -1.53 5.28
N PHE A 80 -1.28 -2.24 4.16
CA PHE A 80 -2.22 -3.26 3.75
C PHE A 80 -1.52 -4.62 3.74
N SER A 81 -1.34 -5.19 4.91
CA SER A 81 -0.66 -6.49 5.08
C SER A 81 -1.61 -7.66 5.28
N GLU A 82 -2.87 -7.40 5.63
CA GLU A 82 -3.82 -8.47 5.97
C GLU A 82 -5.15 -8.32 5.23
N LEU A 83 -5.64 -9.46 4.72
CA LEU A 83 -7.03 -9.68 4.34
C LEU A 83 -7.70 -10.37 5.53
N PHE A 84 -8.72 -9.75 6.11
CA PHE A 84 -9.37 -10.26 7.32
C PHE A 84 -10.15 -11.55 7.03
N TYR A 85 -10.08 -12.50 7.96
CA TYR A 85 -10.78 -13.79 7.89
C TYR A 85 -11.25 -14.25 9.27
N PRO A 86 -12.23 -15.16 9.34
CA PRO A 86 -12.71 -15.70 10.60
C PRO A 86 -11.63 -16.49 11.34
N ASP A 87 -11.66 -16.39 12.66
CA ASP A 87 -10.76 -17.13 13.56
C ASP A 87 -9.26 -16.86 13.32
N SER A 88 -8.90 -15.68 12.79
CA SER A 88 -7.50 -15.26 12.71
C SER A 88 -6.95 -15.01 14.13
N ASP A 89 -5.64 -15.17 14.28
CA ASP A 89 -4.90 -14.86 15.50
C ASP A 89 -4.52 -13.38 15.64
N GLY A 90 -4.99 -12.56 14.71
CA GLY A 90 -4.79 -11.12 14.70
C GLY A 90 -5.54 -10.41 15.82
N TYR A 91 -5.31 -9.10 15.95
CA TYR A 91 -5.94 -8.28 16.98
C TYR A 91 -7.48 -8.38 16.95
N HIS A 92 -8.06 -8.37 15.77
CA HIS A 92 -9.43 -8.75 15.52
C HIS A 92 -9.50 -9.63 14.27
N ASP A 93 -10.24 -10.72 14.38
CA ASP A 93 -10.66 -11.45 13.19
C ASP A 93 -11.74 -10.66 12.41
N LEU A 94 -12.15 -11.18 11.27
CA LEU A 94 -13.19 -10.54 10.45
C LEU A 94 -14.48 -10.25 11.25
N TRP A 95 -14.90 -11.19 12.11
CA TRP A 95 -16.11 -11.02 12.92
C TRP A 95 -15.93 -9.97 14.00
N GLY A 96 -14.76 -9.94 14.62
CA GLY A 96 -14.39 -8.92 15.60
C GLY A 96 -14.40 -7.52 14.99
N TRP A 97 -13.86 -7.34 13.79
CA TRP A 97 -13.92 -6.07 13.07
C TRP A 97 -15.36 -5.66 12.72
N ILE A 98 -16.18 -6.59 12.22
CA ILE A 98 -17.58 -6.33 11.91
C ILE A 98 -18.36 -5.91 13.17
N GLU A 99 -18.14 -6.58 14.29
CA GLU A 99 -18.83 -6.22 15.55
C GLU A 99 -18.37 -4.87 16.06
N HIS A 100 -17.07 -4.59 16.03
CA HIS A 100 -16.51 -3.28 16.38
C HIS A 100 -17.14 -2.14 15.55
N GLU A 101 -17.25 -2.30 14.23
CA GLU A 101 -17.90 -1.32 13.36
C GLU A 101 -19.39 -1.16 13.68
N ARG A 102 -20.08 -2.21 14.08
CA ARG A 102 -21.49 -2.15 14.49
C ARG A 102 -21.68 -1.40 15.80
N GLU A 103 -20.79 -1.62 16.77
CA GLU A 103 -20.78 -0.88 18.04
C GLU A 103 -20.59 0.61 17.79
N LEU A 104 -19.58 0.98 17.01
CA LEU A 104 -19.33 2.39 16.65
C LEU A 104 -20.51 3.02 15.90
N ALA A 105 -21.14 2.27 14.99
CA ALA A 105 -22.32 2.73 14.27
C ALA A 105 -23.50 3.01 15.21
N ALA A 106 -23.73 2.13 16.18
CA ALA A 106 -24.80 2.27 17.17
C ALA A 106 -24.56 3.45 18.11
N GLU A 107 -23.33 3.65 18.56
CA GLU A 107 -22.92 4.78 19.38
C GLU A 107 -23.15 6.11 18.66
N ALA A 108 -22.63 6.24 17.43
CA ALA A 108 -22.80 7.44 16.63
C ALA A 108 -24.26 7.75 16.30
N ALA A 109 -25.05 6.73 15.97
CA ALA A 109 -26.49 6.92 15.74
C ALA A 109 -27.19 7.45 17.00
N THR A 110 -26.80 6.95 18.17
CA THR A 110 -27.32 7.42 19.47
C THR A 110 -26.94 8.88 19.75
N GLU A 111 -25.68 9.24 19.54
CA GLU A 111 -25.16 10.59 19.72
C GLU A 111 -25.83 11.60 18.77
N GLU A 112 -26.07 11.20 17.53
CA GLU A 112 -26.74 12.03 16.52
C GLU A 112 -28.26 12.01 16.62
N GLY A 113 -28.84 11.23 17.51
CA GLY A 113 -30.29 11.07 17.65
C GLY A 113 -30.95 10.47 16.42
N ARG A 114 -30.27 9.59 15.70
CA ARG A 114 -30.74 8.90 14.50
C ARG A 114 -31.12 7.47 14.81
N ASP A 115 -32.13 6.97 14.10
CA ASP A 115 -32.41 5.53 14.05
C ASP A 115 -31.41 4.86 13.10
N TRP A 116 -30.76 3.81 13.58
CA TRP A 116 -29.91 2.93 12.76
C TRP A 116 -30.50 1.52 12.71
N ASN A 117 -30.54 0.94 11.52
CA ASN A 117 -31.17 -0.36 11.27
C ASN A 117 -30.30 -1.57 11.62
N GLY A 118 -29.10 -1.35 12.20
CA GLY A 118 -28.15 -2.39 12.57
C GLY A 118 -27.36 -2.99 11.40
N LYS A 119 -27.39 -2.37 10.22
CA LYS A 119 -26.73 -2.86 9.01
C LYS A 119 -25.59 -1.93 8.60
N LEU A 120 -24.44 -2.52 8.25
CA LEU A 120 -23.28 -1.79 7.80
C LEU A 120 -23.39 -1.42 6.31
N ALA A 121 -23.12 -0.16 5.98
CA ALA A 121 -22.97 0.32 4.61
C ALA A 121 -21.58 0.03 4.03
N TYR A 122 -20.59 -0.12 4.89
CA TYR A 122 -19.20 -0.42 4.54
C TYR A 122 -18.72 -1.65 5.31
N LEU A 123 -18.14 -2.61 4.58
CA LEU A 123 -17.64 -3.85 5.12
C LEU A 123 -16.12 -3.79 5.24
N PRO A 124 -15.53 -3.88 6.45
CA PRO A 124 -14.08 -3.98 6.61
C PRO A 124 -13.62 -5.35 6.07
N PHE A 125 -12.56 -5.37 5.26
CA PHE A 125 -12.07 -6.63 4.67
C PHE A 125 -10.56 -6.79 4.69
N GLY A 126 -9.82 -5.78 5.08
CA GLY A 126 -8.36 -5.82 5.17
C GLY A 126 -7.77 -4.57 5.79
N GLY A 127 -6.45 -4.57 6.02
CA GLY A 127 -5.73 -3.44 6.59
C GLY A 127 -4.54 -3.89 7.42
N PHE A 128 -4.26 -3.14 8.48
CA PHE A 128 -3.24 -3.46 9.47
C PHE A 128 -3.69 -3.02 10.87
N GLU A 129 -3.97 -3.96 11.73
CA GLU A 129 -4.35 -3.74 13.13
C GLU A 129 -5.38 -2.60 13.33
N TYR A 130 -5.09 -1.66 14.25
CA TYR A 130 -5.93 -0.49 14.52
C TYR A 130 -5.69 0.70 13.60
N LEU A 131 -4.56 0.71 12.90
CA LEU A 131 -4.04 1.94 12.32
C LEU A 131 -4.68 2.25 10.98
N GLU A 132 -4.92 1.22 10.17
CA GLU A 132 -5.31 1.37 8.77
C GLU A 132 -6.26 0.25 8.36
N ARG A 133 -7.38 0.62 7.75
CA ARG A 133 -8.39 -0.34 7.29
C ARG A 133 -8.88 -0.02 5.89
N LEU A 134 -9.19 -1.09 5.18
CA LEU A 134 -9.87 -1.04 3.89
C LEU A 134 -11.30 -1.53 4.06
N TYR A 135 -12.20 -0.77 3.49
CA TYR A 135 -13.62 -1.07 3.45
C TYR A 135 -14.09 -1.18 2.02
N VAL A 136 -15.08 -2.03 1.78
CA VAL A 136 -15.83 -2.04 0.54
C VAL A 136 -17.24 -1.52 0.79
N CYS A 137 -17.72 -0.60 -0.05
CA CYS A 137 -19.10 -0.12 0.00
C CYS A 137 -20.06 -1.25 -0.41
N VAL A 138 -20.97 -1.60 0.49
CA VAL A 138 -22.01 -2.62 0.25
C VAL A 138 -23.41 -2.00 0.14
N GLU A 139 -23.53 -0.69 0.36
CA GLU A 139 -24.81 -0.01 0.18
C GLU A 139 -25.18 0.05 -1.29
N PRO A 140 -26.45 -0.27 -1.66
CA PRO A 140 -26.90 -0.15 -3.04
C PRO A 140 -26.82 1.29 -3.55
N GLY A 141 -26.14 1.50 -4.67
CA GLY A 141 -25.98 2.84 -5.24
C GLY A 141 -24.79 2.93 -6.18
N PRO A 142 -24.40 4.14 -6.60
CA PRO A 142 -23.29 4.35 -7.52
C PRO A 142 -21.91 4.00 -6.92
N GLU A 143 -21.81 3.98 -5.59
CA GLU A 143 -20.57 3.64 -4.87
C GLU A 143 -20.47 2.16 -4.50
N HIS A 144 -21.51 1.35 -4.83
CA HIS A 144 -21.50 -0.08 -4.51
C HIS A 144 -20.29 -0.78 -5.13
N GLY A 145 -19.47 -1.42 -4.31
CA GLY A 145 -18.23 -2.07 -4.70
C GLY A 145 -16.97 -1.20 -4.55
N ALA A 146 -17.13 0.12 -4.42
CA ALA A 146 -15.98 1.01 -4.23
C ALA A 146 -15.18 0.65 -2.97
N VAL A 147 -13.86 0.71 -3.08
CA VAL A 147 -12.92 0.49 -1.98
C VAL A 147 -12.50 1.81 -1.38
N ILE A 148 -12.57 1.88 -0.07
CA ILE A 148 -12.24 3.05 0.73
C ILE A 148 -11.10 2.71 1.68
N ALA A 149 -10.09 3.58 1.73
CA ALA A 149 -9.02 3.54 2.72
C ALA A 149 -9.33 4.48 3.88
N TRP A 150 -9.07 4.01 5.08
CA TRP A 150 -9.16 4.75 6.33
C TRP A 150 -7.88 4.58 7.13
N SER A 151 -7.35 5.67 7.72
CA SER A 151 -6.13 5.57 8.52
C SER A 151 -6.32 6.02 9.97
N HIS A 152 -7.16 6.98 10.28
CA HIS A 152 -7.43 7.44 11.64
C HIS A 152 -8.65 8.37 11.69
N GLY A 153 -9.13 8.65 12.87
CA GLY A 153 -10.38 9.40 13.05
C GLY A 153 -11.58 8.45 13.23
N LEU A 154 -12.77 8.91 12.88
CA LEU A 154 -13.99 8.08 12.97
C LEU A 154 -14.12 7.19 11.73
N PRO A 155 -14.26 5.87 11.90
CA PRO A 155 -14.46 4.95 10.78
C PRO A 155 -15.70 5.28 9.95
N PRO A 156 -15.70 5.04 8.63
CA PRO A 156 -16.79 5.42 7.73
C PRO A 156 -18.02 4.52 7.80
N ALA A 157 -17.91 3.37 8.45
CA ALA A 157 -18.77 2.20 8.24
C ALA A 157 -20.28 2.42 8.39
N TRP A 158 -20.73 3.45 9.03
CA TRP A 158 -22.09 3.53 9.56
C TRP A 158 -22.80 4.84 9.29
N ALA A 159 -22.10 5.91 9.05
CA ALA A 159 -22.74 7.22 9.04
C ALA A 159 -23.19 7.68 7.65
N GLY A 160 -22.85 6.94 6.60
CA GLY A 160 -22.97 7.44 5.24
C GLY A 160 -22.17 8.72 5.01
N ARG A 161 -21.27 9.05 5.93
CA ARG A 161 -20.39 10.23 5.91
C ARG A 161 -18.95 9.76 5.92
N LEU A 162 -18.24 10.13 4.88
CA LEU A 162 -16.80 10.00 4.84
C LEU A 162 -16.21 11.24 5.52
N HIS A 163 -15.39 11.04 6.55
CA HIS A 163 -14.57 12.12 7.10
C HIS A 163 -13.42 12.38 6.14
N GLN A 164 -13.36 13.57 5.57
CA GLN A 164 -12.43 13.92 4.50
C GLN A 164 -10.96 13.77 4.92
N ASP A 165 -10.65 13.99 6.20
CA ASP A 165 -9.28 14.03 6.72
C ASP A 165 -8.63 12.65 6.90
N SER A 166 -9.39 11.56 6.88
CA SER A 166 -8.89 10.22 7.21
C SER A 166 -9.45 9.13 6.31
N VAL A 167 -10.25 9.49 5.34
CA VAL A 167 -10.94 8.56 4.45
C VAL A 167 -10.81 9.02 3.01
N THR A 168 -10.42 8.12 2.13
CA THR A 168 -10.39 8.40 0.70
C THR A 168 -10.89 7.21 -0.11
N ARG A 169 -11.50 7.48 -1.25
CA ARG A 169 -11.83 6.46 -2.24
C ARG A 169 -10.56 6.03 -2.95
N LEU A 170 -10.23 4.77 -2.86
CA LEU A 170 -8.99 4.20 -3.40
C LEU A 170 -9.18 3.53 -4.75
N ALA A 171 -10.30 2.83 -4.94
CA ALA A 171 -10.61 2.12 -6.19
C ALA A 171 -12.11 1.96 -6.40
N ASP A 172 -12.51 1.68 -7.64
CA ASP A 172 -13.90 1.41 -8.00
C ASP A 172 -14.39 0.01 -7.57
N ASP A 173 -13.44 -0.90 -7.42
CA ASP A 173 -13.67 -2.30 -7.02
C ASP A 173 -12.42 -2.92 -6.39
N VAL A 174 -12.56 -4.12 -5.83
CA VAL A 174 -11.44 -4.85 -5.20
C VAL A 174 -10.35 -5.20 -6.21
N GLY A 175 -10.71 -5.51 -7.46
CA GLY A 175 -9.72 -5.74 -8.52
C GLY A 175 -8.90 -4.48 -8.81
N GLY A 176 -9.53 -3.30 -8.78
CA GLY A 176 -8.88 -2.00 -8.88
C GLY A 176 -7.85 -1.78 -7.77
N LEU A 177 -8.22 -2.08 -6.52
CA LEU A 177 -7.27 -2.04 -5.41
C LEU A 177 -6.04 -2.91 -5.66
N PHE A 178 -6.24 -4.17 -6.05
CA PHE A 178 -5.12 -5.09 -6.31
C PHE A 178 -4.21 -4.62 -7.46
N ARG A 179 -4.72 -3.83 -8.40
CA ARG A 179 -3.90 -3.20 -9.45
C ARG A 179 -2.99 -2.10 -8.95
N LEU A 180 -3.31 -1.46 -7.82
CA LEU A 180 -2.49 -0.42 -7.19
C LEU A 180 -1.31 -0.99 -6.38
N LEU A 181 -1.37 -2.27 -6.00
CA LEU A 181 -0.32 -2.94 -5.24
C LEU A 181 0.95 -3.10 -6.08
N SER A 182 2.09 -2.77 -5.52
CA SER A 182 3.38 -2.78 -6.22
C SER A 182 4.52 -2.94 -5.22
N PHE A 183 5.73 -3.09 -5.73
CA PHE A 183 6.97 -2.99 -4.96
C PHE A 183 7.71 -1.72 -5.37
N GLU A 184 8.12 -0.94 -4.41
CA GLU A 184 8.94 0.24 -4.64
C GLU A 184 10.41 -0.07 -4.69
N GLN A 185 10.79 -1.14 -4.02
CA GLN A 185 12.13 -1.72 -4.06
C GLN A 185 12.03 -3.13 -4.65
N ASP A 186 13.09 -3.57 -5.35
CA ASP A 186 13.14 -4.93 -5.84
C ASP A 186 13.23 -5.91 -4.66
N PRO A 187 12.20 -6.73 -4.38
CA PRO A 187 12.22 -7.65 -3.25
C PRO A 187 13.22 -8.79 -3.43
N PHE A 188 13.77 -8.97 -4.63
CA PHE A 188 14.78 -9.99 -4.94
C PHE A 188 16.20 -9.47 -4.80
N ASP A 189 16.38 -8.18 -4.50
CA ASP A 189 17.71 -7.61 -4.26
C ASP A 189 18.09 -7.83 -2.79
N ALA A 190 19.16 -8.61 -2.60
CA ALA A 190 19.68 -8.97 -1.28
C ALA A 190 20.18 -7.75 -0.45
N GLU A 191 20.53 -6.63 -1.09
CA GLU A 191 20.94 -5.41 -0.41
C GLU A 191 19.73 -4.63 0.14
N ASN A 192 18.55 -4.88 -0.40
CA ASN A 192 17.28 -4.27 0.00
C ASN A 192 16.43 -5.15 0.93
N ALA A 193 17.02 -6.22 1.47
CA ALA A 193 16.37 -7.22 2.30
C ALA A 193 16.00 -6.67 3.70
N CYS A 194 15.03 -5.77 3.77
CA CYS A 194 14.25 -5.53 4.97
C CYS A 194 12.87 -5.07 4.52
N GLY A 195 12.10 -6.03 4.09
CA GLY A 195 11.02 -5.61 3.33
C GLY A 195 9.69 -6.20 3.69
N VAL A 196 8.76 -5.44 3.22
CA VAL A 196 7.34 -5.77 3.13
C VAL A 196 7.10 -7.16 2.51
N ALA A 197 8.04 -7.64 1.67
CA ALA A 197 7.91 -8.88 0.92
C ALA A 197 8.63 -10.12 1.49
N ASP A 198 9.39 -10.00 2.58
CA ASP A 198 10.23 -11.10 3.07
C ASP A 198 9.41 -12.37 3.36
N GLU A 199 8.32 -12.26 4.11
CA GLU A 199 7.44 -13.40 4.42
C GLU A 199 6.78 -13.98 3.15
N LEU A 200 6.45 -13.13 2.17
CA LEU A 200 5.93 -13.57 0.89
C LEU A 200 6.95 -14.40 0.11
N LEU A 201 8.22 -13.97 0.08
CA LEU A 201 9.29 -14.71 -0.59
C LEU A 201 9.58 -16.04 0.11
N GLU A 202 9.60 -16.06 1.45
CA GLU A 202 9.73 -17.30 2.23
C GLU A 202 8.59 -18.29 1.92
N ALA A 203 7.35 -17.78 1.81
CA ALA A 203 6.20 -18.61 1.44
C ALA A 203 6.32 -19.17 0.00
N LEU A 204 6.91 -18.41 -0.93
CA LEU A 204 7.20 -18.91 -2.27
C LEU A 204 8.30 -19.98 -2.26
N ASP A 205 9.33 -19.81 -1.44
CA ASP A 205 10.41 -20.79 -1.30
C ASP A 205 9.89 -22.14 -0.81
N ALA A 206 8.88 -22.14 0.05
CA ALA A 206 8.24 -23.37 0.52
C ALA A 206 7.60 -24.21 -0.60
N LEU A 207 7.28 -23.62 -1.77
CA LEU A 207 6.80 -24.40 -2.94
C LEU A 207 7.84 -25.39 -3.47
N GLU A 208 9.12 -25.17 -3.24
CA GLU A 208 10.18 -26.07 -3.72
C GLU A 208 10.08 -27.48 -3.10
N ALA A 209 9.48 -27.59 -1.92
CA ALA A 209 9.21 -28.87 -1.26
C ALA A 209 8.26 -29.76 -2.07
N ALA A 210 7.46 -29.21 -2.97
CA ALA A 210 6.59 -29.95 -3.88
C ALA A 210 7.34 -30.53 -5.12
N GLY A 211 8.67 -30.40 -5.18
CA GLY A 211 9.50 -30.90 -6.28
C GLY A 211 9.38 -30.07 -7.56
N GLU A 212 9.56 -30.69 -8.73
CA GLU A 212 9.58 -29.97 -10.02
C GLU A 212 8.30 -29.16 -10.31
N PRO A 213 7.07 -29.62 -10.01
CA PRO A 213 5.88 -28.79 -10.19
C PRO A 213 5.89 -27.52 -9.33
N GLY A 214 6.38 -27.64 -8.09
CA GLY A 214 6.49 -26.50 -7.18
C GLY A 214 7.53 -25.48 -7.64
N LYS A 215 8.71 -25.94 -8.07
CA LYS A 215 9.77 -25.08 -8.62
C LYS A 215 9.33 -24.34 -9.86
N ALA A 216 8.66 -25.03 -10.79
CA ALA A 216 8.14 -24.41 -12.01
C ALA A 216 7.08 -23.34 -11.68
N LEU A 217 6.21 -23.60 -10.72
CA LEU A 217 5.18 -22.67 -10.29
C LEU A 217 5.80 -21.46 -9.58
N LYS A 218 6.76 -21.67 -8.67
CA LYS A 218 7.54 -20.62 -8.02
C LYS A 218 8.15 -19.67 -9.04
N GLY A 219 8.88 -20.19 -10.04
CA GLY A 219 9.49 -19.36 -11.07
C GLY A 219 8.47 -18.51 -11.84
N ARG A 220 7.27 -19.01 -12.09
CA ARG A 220 6.18 -18.23 -12.70
C ARG A 220 5.64 -17.15 -11.78
N LEU A 221 5.55 -17.40 -10.47
CA LEU A 221 5.14 -16.43 -9.49
C LEU A 221 6.20 -15.34 -9.31
N GLU A 222 7.47 -15.67 -9.29
CA GLU A 222 8.57 -14.70 -9.28
C GLU A 222 8.50 -13.74 -10.48
N VAL A 223 8.22 -14.26 -11.68
CA VAL A 223 8.00 -13.41 -12.86
C VAL A 223 6.79 -12.48 -12.64
N LEU A 224 5.72 -12.97 -12.03
CA LEU A 224 4.54 -12.19 -11.73
C LEU A 224 4.86 -11.05 -10.73
N LEU A 225 5.64 -11.35 -9.67
CA LEU A 225 6.08 -10.36 -8.70
C LEU A 225 6.98 -9.30 -9.33
N ARG A 226 7.93 -9.70 -10.19
CA ARG A 226 8.81 -8.75 -10.90
C ARG A 226 8.03 -7.75 -11.76
N GLN A 227 6.87 -8.13 -12.28
CA GLN A 227 5.99 -7.22 -13.04
C GLN A 227 5.33 -6.15 -12.16
N ARG A 228 5.41 -6.30 -10.83
CA ARG A 228 4.88 -5.34 -9.84
C ARG A 228 5.93 -4.38 -9.30
N ILE A 229 7.19 -4.55 -9.67
CA ILE A 229 8.26 -3.63 -9.29
C ILE A 229 8.09 -2.33 -10.08
N LEU A 230 8.03 -1.22 -9.36
CA LEU A 230 7.96 0.10 -9.97
C LEU A 230 9.34 0.47 -10.53
N ASP A 231 9.37 0.79 -11.83
CA ASP A 231 10.59 1.28 -12.50
C ASP A 231 10.31 2.66 -13.09
N TRP A 232 11.01 3.66 -12.58
CA TRP A 232 10.90 5.04 -13.03
C TRP A 232 11.74 5.33 -14.29
N ARG A 233 12.69 4.46 -14.65
CA ARG A 233 13.66 4.68 -15.73
C ARG A 233 13.01 4.84 -17.11
N PRO A 234 12.00 4.03 -17.48
CA PRO A 234 11.26 4.24 -18.72
C PRO A 234 10.58 5.61 -18.78
N ALA A 235 9.93 6.05 -17.70
CA ALA A 235 9.27 7.34 -17.63
C ALA A 235 10.25 8.54 -17.72
N LEU A 236 11.48 8.37 -17.20
CA LEU A 236 12.54 9.35 -17.40
C LEU A 236 13.00 9.37 -18.87
N ALA A 237 13.11 8.21 -19.51
CA ALA A 237 13.57 8.11 -20.90
C ALA A 237 12.58 8.67 -21.91
N ASP A 238 11.27 8.55 -21.68
CA ASP A 238 10.22 9.07 -22.56
C ASP A 238 9.75 10.48 -22.17
N GLY A 239 10.24 11.04 -21.06
CA GLY A 239 9.93 12.37 -20.57
C GLY A 239 8.61 12.51 -19.80
N SER A 240 7.95 11.41 -19.45
CA SER A 240 6.68 11.44 -18.69
C SER A 240 6.87 11.52 -17.17
N LEU A 241 8.08 11.32 -16.66
CA LEU A 241 8.36 11.17 -15.22
C LEU A 241 7.84 12.34 -14.38
N ALA A 242 7.95 13.58 -14.86
CA ALA A 242 7.46 14.76 -14.14
C ALA A 242 5.94 14.73 -13.88
N ALA A 243 5.18 14.04 -14.75
CA ALA A 243 3.74 13.87 -14.63
C ALA A 243 3.32 12.65 -13.78
N GLU A 244 4.28 11.78 -13.42
CA GLU A 244 4.05 10.53 -12.67
C GLU A 244 4.55 10.67 -11.22
N PRO A 245 3.73 11.19 -10.30
CA PRO A 245 4.21 11.58 -8.97
C PRO A 245 4.90 10.47 -8.21
N ARG A 246 4.36 9.23 -8.25
CA ARG A 246 4.93 8.09 -7.51
C ARG A 246 6.30 7.70 -8.05
N LEU A 247 6.43 7.56 -9.37
CA LEU A 247 7.71 7.22 -10.01
C LEU A 247 8.74 8.33 -9.83
N ARG A 248 8.30 9.59 -9.90
CA ARG A 248 9.15 10.76 -9.66
C ARG A 248 9.72 10.77 -8.26
N GLN A 249 8.91 10.52 -7.23
CA GLN A 249 9.37 10.45 -5.85
C GLN A 249 10.36 9.31 -5.63
N LEU A 250 10.16 8.14 -6.23
CA LEU A 250 11.12 7.02 -6.19
C LEU A 250 12.45 7.41 -6.83
N ALA A 251 12.42 8.03 -8.01
CA ALA A 251 13.63 8.46 -8.70
C ALA A 251 14.42 9.51 -7.89
N LEU A 252 13.71 10.49 -7.31
CA LEU A 252 14.31 11.51 -6.46
C LEU A 252 14.89 10.91 -5.18
N ALA A 253 14.19 9.98 -4.56
CA ALA A 253 14.65 9.29 -3.35
C ALA A 253 15.90 8.45 -3.62
N GLU A 254 15.94 7.66 -4.71
CA GLU A 254 17.09 6.86 -5.14
C GLU A 254 18.29 7.77 -5.40
N ALA A 255 18.13 8.82 -6.23
CA ALA A 255 19.21 9.75 -6.53
C ALA A 255 19.79 10.44 -5.27
N ALA A 256 18.91 10.80 -4.33
CA ALA A 256 19.33 11.42 -3.07
C ALA A 256 20.06 10.45 -2.13
N GLN A 257 19.55 9.22 -2.00
CA GLN A 257 20.15 8.19 -1.14
C GLN A 257 21.52 7.77 -1.64
N ASP A 258 21.70 7.66 -2.95
CA ASP A 258 22.97 7.30 -3.56
C ASP A 258 23.93 8.48 -3.66
N GLY A 259 23.40 9.71 -3.64
CA GLY A 259 24.15 10.93 -3.88
C GLY A 259 24.57 11.09 -5.34
N ASP A 260 23.78 10.53 -6.26
CA ASP A 260 24.04 10.56 -7.71
C ASP A 260 23.67 11.92 -8.30
N ILE A 261 24.68 12.79 -8.41
CA ILE A 261 24.51 14.16 -8.94
C ILE A 261 24.14 14.14 -10.43
N ASP A 262 24.63 13.19 -11.20
CA ASP A 262 24.31 13.08 -12.63
C ASP A 262 22.84 12.71 -12.81
N LEU A 263 22.32 11.81 -11.99
CA LEU A 263 20.91 11.48 -11.97
C LEU A 263 20.06 12.66 -11.49
N LEU A 264 20.45 13.34 -10.41
CA LEU A 264 19.77 14.56 -9.94
C LEU A 264 19.70 15.62 -11.05
N GLN A 265 20.78 15.83 -11.80
CA GLN A 265 20.78 16.76 -12.92
C GLN A 265 19.78 16.33 -14.01
N ARG A 266 19.76 15.05 -14.38
CA ARG A 266 18.81 14.52 -15.37
C ARG A 266 17.36 14.66 -14.91
N LEU A 267 17.09 14.41 -13.63
CA LEU A 267 15.74 14.58 -13.06
C LEU A 267 15.29 16.05 -13.10
N ARG A 268 16.20 16.98 -12.80
CA ARG A 268 15.94 18.40 -12.95
C ARG A 268 15.62 18.80 -14.39
N ASP A 269 16.45 18.31 -15.33
CA ASP A 269 16.27 18.60 -16.76
C ASP A 269 14.94 18.01 -17.31
N ALA A 270 14.46 16.91 -16.70
CA ALA A 270 13.15 16.32 -16.94
C ALA A 270 11.99 17.09 -16.27
N GLY A 271 12.27 18.15 -15.52
CA GLY A 271 11.24 19.00 -14.88
C GLY A 271 10.74 18.47 -13.53
N CYS A 272 11.47 17.59 -12.88
CA CYS A 272 11.13 17.13 -11.52
C CYS A 272 11.33 18.27 -10.52
N ASP A 273 10.37 18.45 -9.61
CA ASP A 273 10.42 19.47 -8.57
C ASP A 273 11.18 18.96 -7.33
N PHE A 274 12.29 19.61 -7.00
CA PHE A 274 13.10 19.27 -5.84
C PHE A 274 12.57 19.86 -4.52
N ALA A 275 11.54 20.72 -4.58
CA ALA A 275 10.83 21.18 -3.41
C ALA A 275 9.76 20.18 -2.94
N GLU A 276 9.51 19.13 -3.72
CA GLU A 276 8.55 18.08 -3.38
C GLU A 276 8.99 17.34 -2.12
N THR A 277 8.06 17.14 -1.19
CA THR A 277 8.27 16.30 -0.02
C THR A 277 8.32 14.84 -0.46
N LEU A 278 9.43 14.18 -0.21
CA LEU A 278 9.55 12.74 -0.40
C LEU A 278 8.82 12.01 0.72
N ARG A 279 8.38 10.79 0.44
CA ARG A 279 7.61 9.97 1.38
C ARG A 279 8.07 10.12 2.83
N GLY A 280 7.18 10.64 3.63
CA GLY A 280 7.19 10.55 5.09
C GLY A 280 8.23 11.39 5.85
N ARG A 281 9.28 11.95 5.23
CA ARG A 281 10.33 12.64 5.99
C ARG A 281 11.15 13.64 5.17
N GLY A 282 10.61 14.78 4.84
CA GLY A 282 11.38 15.85 4.24
C GLY A 282 11.57 15.71 2.73
N GLY A 283 12.37 16.55 2.13
CA GLY A 283 12.62 16.60 0.70
C GLY A 283 13.90 15.88 0.28
N VAL A 284 14.29 16.10 -0.97
CA VAL A 284 15.51 15.53 -1.57
C VAL A 284 16.76 15.94 -0.81
N LEU A 285 16.83 17.19 -0.31
CA LEU A 285 17.96 17.68 0.48
C LEU A 285 18.10 16.91 1.80
N GLU A 286 16.99 16.73 2.52
CA GLU A 286 16.96 15.99 3.78
C GLU A 286 17.39 14.54 3.59
N ALA A 287 16.97 13.90 2.50
CA ALA A 287 17.36 12.53 2.16
C ALA A 287 18.88 12.42 1.93
N CYS A 288 19.49 13.38 1.21
CA CYS A 288 20.94 13.46 1.05
C CYS A 288 21.67 13.64 2.39
N LEU A 289 21.16 14.54 3.24
CA LEU A 289 21.78 14.82 4.54
C LEU A 289 21.69 13.63 5.49
N ALA A 290 20.55 12.94 5.53
CA ALA A 290 20.34 11.76 6.36
C ALA A 290 21.32 10.61 6.01
N ARG A 291 21.71 10.53 4.74
CA ARG A 291 22.67 9.52 4.24
C ARG A 291 24.11 10.03 4.17
N GLY A 292 24.39 11.27 4.61
CA GLY A 292 25.72 11.87 4.57
C GLY A 292 26.25 12.14 3.14
N ARG A 293 25.35 12.29 2.16
CA ARG A 293 25.70 12.59 0.75
C ARG A 293 25.98 14.09 0.57
N LEU A 294 27.05 14.57 1.16
CA LEU A 294 27.35 16.01 1.30
C LEU A 294 27.60 16.72 -0.02
N GLU A 295 28.17 16.06 -1.02
CA GLU A 295 28.38 16.67 -2.34
C GLU A 295 27.05 16.88 -3.08
N ALA A 296 26.14 15.89 -3.04
CA ALA A 296 24.81 16.02 -3.59
C ALA A 296 24.00 17.08 -2.83
N ALA A 297 24.06 17.10 -1.49
CA ALA A 297 23.42 18.13 -0.70
C ALA A 297 23.92 19.54 -1.04
N ARG A 298 25.24 19.73 -1.24
CA ARG A 298 25.83 20.99 -1.67
C ARG A 298 25.32 21.39 -3.05
N TRP A 299 25.31 20.44 -3.98
CA TRP A 299 24.80 20.68 -5.33
C TRP A 299 23.31 21.12 -5.29
N LEU A 300 22.47 20.47 -4.50
CA LEU A 300 21.07 20.87 -4.32
C LEU A 300 20.91 22.30 -3.78
N LEU A 301 21.71 22.68 -2.78
CA LEU A 301 21.73 24.05 -2.26
C LEU A 301 22.17 25.07 -3.32
N ASP A 302 23.15 24.72 -4.16
CA ASP A 302 23.59 25.57 -5.27
C ASP A 302 22.52 25.69 -6.37
N GLN A 303 21.63 24.68 -6.49
CA GLN A 303 20.45 24.76 -7.36
C GLN A 303 19.29 25.55 -6.75
N GLY A 304 19.43 26.05 -5.53
CA GLY A 304 18.43 26.88 -4.86
C GLY A 304 17.35 26.11 -4.09
N VAL A 305 17.58 24.82 -3.84
CA VAL A 305 16.66 24.03 -2.98
C VAL A 305 16.64 24.65 -1.59
N ALA A 306 15.44 24.91 -1.08
CA ALA A 306 15.24 25.57 0.20
C ALA A 306 15.61 24.65 1.37
N VAL A 307 16.13 25.25 2.43
CA VAL A 307 16.37 24.57 3.70
C VAL A 307 15.13 24.74 4.58
N HIS A 308 14.49 23.65 4.96
CA HIS A 308 13.35 23.64 5.85
C HIS A 308 13.75 23.38 7.30
N GLN A 309 12.82 23.61 8.24
CA GLN A 309 13.10 23.39 9.66
C GLN A 309 13.49 21.93 9.97
N ASP A 310 12.91 20.98 9.23
CA ASP A 310 13.22 19.55 9.36
C ASP A 310 14.62 19.21 8.88
N SER A 311 15.15 19.93 7.88
CA SER A 311 16.55 19.81 7.43
C SER A 311 17.54 20.07 8.56
N LEU A 312 17.22 21.04 9.45
CA LEU A 312 18.04 21.39 10.59
C LEU A 312 18.09 20.30 11.66
N GLN A 313 17.02 19.49 11.79
CA GLN A 313 16.97 18.41 12.77
C GLN A 313 17.66 17.13 12.26
N ILE A 314 17.51 16.82 10.98
CA ILE A 314 18.01 15.58 10.38
C ILE A 314 19.53 15.64 10.11
N GLY A 315 20.03 16.79 9.72
CA GLY A 315 21.41 16.95 9.29
C GLY A 315 22.18 18.09 9.96
N ALA A 316 21.79 18.51 11.17
CA ALA A 316 22.31 19.73 11.83
C ALA A 316 23.84 19.92 11.72
N ALA A 317 24.63 18.89 12.04
CA ALA A 317 26.10 19.00 11.98
C ALA A 317 26.65 19.15 10.54
N HIS A 318 26.01 18.49 9.57
CA HIS A 318 26.42 18.55 8.16
C HIS A 318 25.89 19.81 7.48
N LEU A 319 24.68 20.21 7.83
CA LEU A 319 24.05 21.41 7.27
C LEU A 319 24.79 22.68 7.69
N ASP A 320 25.19 22.80 8.95
CA ASP A 320 25.98 23.95 9.43
C ASP A 320 27.30 24.11 8.67
N ALA A 321 28.02 23.01 8.39
CA ALA A 321 29.25 23.04 7.62
C ALA A 321 28.99 23.48 6.16
N LEU A 322 27.93 22.98 5.52
CA LEU A 322 27.57 23.34 4.15
C LEU A 322 27.09 24.79 4.03
N LEU A 323 26.31 25.28 4.98
CA LEU A 323 25.85 26.67 5.02
C LEU A 323 27.01 27.64 5.31
N ALA A 324 27.90 27.29 6.22
CA ALA A 324 29.10 28.09 6.50
C ALA A 324 29.99 28.23 5.26
N GLU A 325 30.20 27.13 4.53
CA GLU A 325 30.97 27.15 3.28
C GLU A 325 30.29 28.00 2.19
N ARG A 326 28.97 27.95 2.09
CA ARG A 326 28.19 28.76 1.15
C ARG A 326 28.23 30.25 1.48
N LEU A 327 28.10 30.59 2.77
CA LEU A 327 28.21 31.98 3.23
C LEU A 327 29.59 32.57 3.02
N LEU A 328 30.63 31.74 3.03
CA LEU A 328 32.00 32.18 2.75
C LEU A 328 32.28 32.40 1.24
N ARG A 329 31.42 31.90 0.38
CA ARG A 329 31.50 32.08 -1.10
C ARG A 329 30.66 33.25 -1.64
N LEU A 330 29.78 33.81 -0.81
CA LEU A 330 28.99 35.02 -1.09
C LEU A 330 29.72 36.25 -0.61
#